data_571f06053b5383f8b2dd0d2ac64ec0b7
#
_entry.id   571f06053b5383f8b2dd0d2ac64ec0b7
#
_cell.length_a   1.000
_cell.length_b   1.000
_cell.length_c   1.000
_cell.angle_alpha   90.00
_cell.angle_beta   90.00
_cell.angle_gamma   90.00
#
_symmetry.space_group_name_H-M   'P 1'
#
loop_
_entity.id
_entity.type
_entity.pdbx_description
1 polymer ?
#
loop_
_entity_poly.entity_id
_entity_poly.type
_entity_poly.pdbx_seq_one_letter_code
_entity_poly.pdbx_strand_id
1 'polypeptide(L)'
;MIGQPLFITFRLRGSLPASRPFPVSHLTSGQAFLTMDRLLDEARSGPAFLGLSPIAELVKASIQYGAELDHYELHSWVIMPNHLHLLLTPRVSMSKLLRSLKAVTAKRANLLLKRTGKPFWQDESYDRLIRGNDEFRRIRCYIESNPVTAGLAGTPEKYLWSSAYRGSAPLTYF
;
A
#
# COMPACT_ATOMS: atom_id res chain seq x y z
N MET A 1 -3.45 -6.33 -19.22
CA MET A 1 -3.87 -6.58 -17.82
C MET A 1 -5.05 -5.69 -17.37
N ILE A 2 -5.62 -4.91 -18.29
CA ILE A 2 -6.88 -4.17 -18.01
C ILE A 2 -8.01 -5.20 -17.79
N GLY A 3 -8.86 -4.97 -16.79
CA GLY A 3 -9.98 -5.83 -16.46
C GLY A 3 -9.65 -7.11 -15.68
N GLN A 4 -8.41 -7.29 -15.23
CA GLN A 4 -8.01 -8.42 -14.39
C GLN A 4 -7.52 -7.94 -13.02
N PRO A 5 -7.92 -8.59 -11.92
CA PRO A 5 -7.51 -8.18 -10.58
C PRO A 5 -5.99 -8.28 -10.40
N LEU A 6 -5.42 -7.25 -9.80
CA LEU A 6 -4.01 -7.14 -9.49
C LEU A 6 -3.81 -6.86 -8.00
N PHE A 7 -2.86 -7.56 -7.42
CA PHE A 7 -2.29 -7.22 -6.13
C PHE A 7 -1.05 -6.37 -6.35
N ILE A 8 -0.95 -5.24 -5.68
CA ILE A 8 0.11 -4.26 -5.88
C ILE A 8 0.66 -3.85 -4.52
N THR A 9 1.99 -3.79 -4.42
CA THR A 9 2.68 -3.21 -3.26
C THR A 9 3.69 -2.18 -3.72
N PHE A 10 3.72 -1.03 -3.08
CA PHE A 10 4.80 -0.06 -3.21
C PHE A 10 5.17 0.53 -1.85
N ARG A 11 6.42 0.90 -1.69
CA ARG A 11 7.02 1.26 -0.42
C ARG A 11 7.76 2.59 -0.49
N LEU A 12 7.99 3.18 0.68
CA LEU A 12 8.80 4.39 0.80
C LEU A 12 10.25 4.12 0.39
N ARG A 13 10.88 5.09 -0.23
CA ARG A 13 12.31 5.04 -0.57
C ARG A 13 13.15 4.91 0.70
N GLY A 14 14.00 3.88 0.75
CA GLY A 14 14.85 3.62 1.91
C GLY A 14 14.15 2.90 3.07
N SER A 15 12.95 2.36 2.89
CA SER A 15 12.23 1.60 3.92
C SER A 15 12.80 0.21 4.21
N LEU A 16 13.62 -0.33 3.31
CA LEU A 16 14.38 -1.56 3.55
C LEU A 16 15.84 -1.22 3.85
N PRO A 17 16.49 -1.95 4.79
CA PRO A 17 17.90 -1.77 5.07
C PRO A 17 18.76 -2.02 3.82
N ALA A 18 19.67 -1.10 3.51
CA ALA A 18 20.60 -1.24 2.39
C ALA A 18 21.57 -2.44 2.54
N SER A 19 21.76 -2.92 3.79
CA SER A 19 22.72 -3.94 4.15
C SER A 19 22.20 -5.38 4.06
N ARG A 20 20.92 -5.61 3.74
CA ARG A 20 20.39 -6.95 3.54
C ARG A 20 20.26 -7.23 2.05
N PRO A 21 21.19 -8.03 1.45
CA PRO A 21 20.96 -8.53 0.11
C PRO A 21 19.68 -9.36 0.14
N PHE A 22 18.74 -9.02 -0.73
CA PHE A 22 17.58 -9.87 -0.99
C PHE A 22 18.12 -11.19 -1.53
N PRO A 23 17.91 -12.34 -0.88
CA PRO A 23 18.25 -13.63 -1.44
C PRO A 23 17.25 -14.00 -2.54
N VAL A 24 17.32 -13.28 -3.67
CA VAL A 24 16.37 -13.45 -4.79
C VAL A 24 16.66 -14.72 -5.58
N SER A 25 17.88 -15.27 -5.48
CA SER A 25 18.35 -16.33 -6.38
C SER A 25 17.73 -17.71 -6.15
N HIS A 26 17.03 -17.96 -5.03
CA HIS A 26 16.47 -19.27 -4.68
C HIS A 26 15.00 -19.26 -4.26
N LEU A 27 14.34 -18.09 -4.32
CA LEU A 27 12.93 -17.94 -3.90
C LEU A 27 12.04 -17.78 -5.12
N THR A 28 10.83 -18.38 -5.05
CA THR A 28 9.76 -18.01 -5.97
C THR A 28 9.39 -16.53 -5.76
N SER A 29 8.81 -15.90 -6.75
CA SER A 29 8.37 -14.48 -6.67
C SER A 29 7.44 -14.23 -5.46
N GLY A 30 6.60 -15.19 -5.11
CA GLY A 30 5.72 -15.12 -3.94
C GLY A 30 6.49 -15.22 -2.62
N GLN A 31 7.49 -16.09 -2.52
CA GLN A 31 8.33 -16.23 -1.31
C GLN A 31 9.21 -14.98 -1.11
N ALA A 32 9.79 -14.45 -2.20
CA ALA A 32 10.55 -13.22 -2.16
C ALA A 32 9.69 -12.04 -1.68
N PHE A 33 8.44 -11.96 -2.17
CA PHE A 33 7.47 -10.97 -1.74
C PHE A 33 7.18 -11.07 -0.23
N LEU A 34 6.80 -12.25 0.28
CA LEU A 34 6.48 -12.46 1.71
C LEU A 34 7.68 -12.13 2.61
N THR A 35 8.91 -12.43 2.15
CA THR A 35 10.12 -12.08 2.89
C THR A 35 10.32 -10.57 2.92
N MET A 36 10.12 -9.88 1.80
CA MET A 36 10.20 -8.42 1.73
C MET A 36 9.17 -7.77 2.66
N ASP A 37 7.95 -8.24 2.60
CA ASP A 37 6.84 -7.68 3.35
C ASP A 37 7.05 -7.81 4.85
N ARG A 38 7.48 -9.01 5.31
CA ARG A 38 7.87 -9.21 6.71
C ARG A 38 9.00 -8.28 7.14
N LEU A 39 10.00 -8.04 6.29
CA LEU A 39 11.08 -7.09 6.58
C LEU A 39 10.58 -5.64 6.69
N LEU A 40 9.55 -5.26 5.92
CA LEU A 40 8.90 -3.96 6.02
C LEU A 40 8.10 -3.82 7.32
N ASP A 41 7.40 -4.87 7.74
CA ASP A 41 6.63 -4.90 8.99
C ASP A 41 7.55 -4.87 10.22
N GLU A 42 8.68 -5.56 10.17
CA GLU A 42 9.69 -5.61 11.24
C GLU A 42 10.62 -4.40 11.25
N ALA A 43 10.56 -3.51 10.23
CA ALA A 43 11.49 -2.40 10.09
C ALA A 43 11.34 -1.37 11.23
N ARG A 44 12.31 -1.35 12.14
CA ARG A 44 12.42 -0.38 13.25
C ARG A 44 13.23 0.86 12.87
N SER A 45 13.74 0.93 11.66
CA SER A 45 14.54 2.03 11.11
C SER A 45 14.12 2.34 9.69
N GLY A 46 14.40 3.56 9.22
CA GLY A 46 13.99 4.03 7.92
C GLY A 46 12.72 4.90 7.96
N PRO A 47 12.28 5.38 6.80
CA PRO A 47 11.13 6.27 6.73
C PRO A 47 9.82 5.52 7.01
N ALA A 48 9.00 6.12 7.88
CA ALA A 48 7.66 5.62 8.24
C ALA A 48 6.60 6.74 8.07
N PHE A 49 6.75 7.58 7.05
CA PHE A 49 5.93 8.77 6.85
C PHE A 49 4.44 8.46 6.65
N LEU A 50 4.11 7.26 6.15
CA LEU A 50 2.72 6.85 5.98
C LEU A 50 1.99 6.59 7.30
N GLY A 51 2.72 6.44 8.41
CA GLY A 51 2.16 6.37 9.75
C GLY A 51 1.67 7.72 10.29
N LEU A 52 2.02 8.83 9.64
CA LEU A 52 1.55 10.17 9.99
C LEU A 52 0.14 10.38 9.42
N SER A 53 -0.83 10.68 10.27
CA SER A 53 -2.23 10.82 9.87
C SER A 53 -2.46 11.75 8.66
N PRO A 54 -1.83 12.94 8.54
CA PRO A 54 -2.02 13.78 7.37
C PRO A 54 -1.50 13.15 6.07
N ILE A 55 -0.45 12.33 6.15
CA ILE A 55 0.12 11.65 4.99
C ILE A 55 -0.70 10.42 4.62
N ALA A 56 -1.12 9.62 5.63
CA ALA A 56 -2.00 8.48 5.41
C ALA A 56 -3.34 8.91 4.78
N GLU A 57 -3.96 9.98 5.29
CA GLU A 57 -5.21 10.52 4.74
C GLU A 57 -5.05 11.02 3.29
N LEU A 58 -3.95 11.72 2.99
CA LEU A 58 -3.62 12.15 1.63
C LEU A 58 -3.50 10.97 0.66
N VAL A 59 -2.82 9.90 1.08
CA VAL A 59 -2.63 8.70 0.25
C VAL A 59 -3.96 7.97 0.08
N LYS A 60 -4.73 7.78 1.15
CA LYS A 60 -6.07 7.19 1.13
C LYS A 60 -6.99 7.95 0.18
N ALA A 61 -7.09 9.27 0.33
CA ALA A 61 -7.91 10.12 -0.54
C ALA A 61 -7.49 10.00 -2.01
N SER A 62 -6.18 9.92 -2.29
CA SER A 62 -5.68 9.75 -3.66
C SER A 62 -6.04 8.39 -4.27
N ILE A 63 -6.02 7.32 -3.45
CA ILE A 63 -6.44 5.97 -3.87
C ILE A 63 -7.96 5.96 -4.14
N GLN A 64 -8.77 6.53 -3.26
CA GLN A 64 -10.21 6.58 -3.42
C GLN A 64 -10.62 7.42 -4.63
N TYR A 65 -9.99 8.56 -4.81
CA TYR A 65 -10.23 9.44 -5.96
C TYR A 65 -9.97 8.76 -7.31
N GLY A 66 -8.92 7.92 -7.40
CA GLY A 66 -8.68 7.15 -8.62
C GLY A 66 -9.79 6.13 -8.92
N ALA A 67 -10.43 5.57 -7.90
CA ALA A 67 -11.60 4.70 -8.06
C ALA A 67 -12.86 5.50 -8.44
N GLU A 68 -13.07 6.66 -7.85
CA GLU A 68 -14.17 7.59 -8.21
C GLU A 68 -14.09 8.06 -9.67
N LEU A 69 -12.87 8.25 -10.19
CA LEU A 69 -12.62 8.56 -11.61
C LEU A 69 -12.74 7.34 -12.54
N ASP A 70 -13.16 6.21 -12.03
CA ASP A 70 -13.31 4.95 -12.79
C ASP A 70 -12.00 4.45 -13.44
N HIS A 71 -10.85 4.84 -12.87
CA HIS A 71 -9.57 4.34 -13.36
C HIS A 71 -9.33 2.87 -12.97
N TYR A 72 -9.97 2.41 -11.90
CA TYR A 72 -9.97 1.03 -11.41
C TYR A 72 -11.13 0.78 -10.46
N GLU A 73 -11.50 -0.47 -10.33
CA GLU A 73 -12.33 -0.94 -9.22
C GLU A 73 -11.42 -1.29 -8.05
N LEU A 74 -11.63 -0.65 -6.89
CA LEU A 74 -10.84 -0.86 -5.67
C LEU A 74 -11.51 -1.89 -4.79
N HIS A 75 -10.86 -3.03 -4.54
CA HIS A 75 -11.42 -4.15 -3.77
C HIS A 75 -10.96 -4.17 -2.32
N SER A 76 -9.68 -3.94 -2.08
CA SER A 76 -9.09 -3.89 -0.74
C SER A 76 -7.80 -3.09 -0.75
N TRP A 77 -7.50 -2.46 0.39
CA TRP A 77 -6.28 -1.66 0.56
C TRP A 77 -5.89 -1.56 2.03
N VAL A 78 -4.61 -1.34 2.27
CA VAL A 78 -4.05 -0.99 3.57
C VAL A 78 -2.84 -0.08 3.38
N ILE A 79 -2.74 0.95 4.21
CA ILE A 79 -1.59 1.86 4.28
C ILE A 79 -0.85 1.56 5.56
N MET A 80 0.29 0.89 5.44
CA MET A 80 1.22 0.60 6.53
C MET A 80 2.18 1.76 6.73
N PRO A 81 2.92 1.87 7.84
CA PRO A 81 3.77 3.03 8.10
C PRO A 81 4.82 3.33 7.02
N ASN A 82 5.30 2.34 6.28
CA ASN A 82 6.39 2.45 5.30
C ASN A 82 6.09 1.87 3.91
N HIS A 83 4.94 1.25 3.73
CA HIS A 83 4.48 0.67 2.45
C HIS A 83 2.95 0.63 2.39
N LEU A 84 2.41 0.22 1.27
CA LEU A 84 0.98 -0.01 1.12
C LEU A 84 0.69 -1.18 0.18
N HIS A 85 -0.48 -1.79 0.37
CA HIS A 85 -1.02 -2.82 -0.47
C HIS A 85 -2.36 -2.40 -1.08
N LEU A 86 -2.55 -2.76 -2.34
CA LEU A 86 -3.80 -2.56 -3.08
C LEU A 86 -4.21 -3.86 -3.75
N LEU A 87 -5.49 -4.18 -3.70
CA LEU A 87 -6.14 -5.14 -4.58
C LEU A 87 -7.14 -4.37 -5.42
N LEU A 88 -6.91 -4.32 -6.72
CA LEU A 88 -7.73 -3.54 -7.63
C LEU A 88 -7.84 -4.20 -9.01
N THR A 89 -8.91 -3.87 -9.74
CA THR A 89 -9.06 -4.23 -11.16
C THR A 89 -8.90 -2.98 -12.02
N PRO A 90 -7.80 -2.83 -12.77
CA PRO A 90 -7.54 -1.61 -13.53
C PRO A 90 -8.44 -1.52 -14.77
N ARG A 91 -8.91 -0.32 -15.05
CA ARG A 91 -9.64 0.06 -16.27
C ARG A 91 -8.81 0.91 -17.21
N VAL A 92 -7.66 1.38 -16.73
CA VAL A 92 -6.64 2.11 -17.50
C VAL A 92 -5.29 1.41 -17.43
N SER A 93 -4.33 1.88 -18.20
CA SER A 93 -2.96 1.31 -18.17
C SER A 93 -2.33 1.41 -16.79
N MET A 94 -1.88 0.28 -16.24
CA MET A 94 -1.24 0.19 -14.91
C MET A 94 -0.02 1.08 -14.78
N SER A 95 0.82 1.14 -15.82
CA SER A 95 2.02 1.99 -15.78
C SER A 95 1.68 3.47 -15.66
N LYS A 96 0.64 3.92 -16.34
CA LYS A 96 0.14 5.31 -16.24
C LYS A 96 -0.48 5.56 -14.85
N LEU A 97 -1.28 4.62 -14.37
CA LEU A 97 -1.94 4.70 -13.06
C LEU A 97 -0.93 4.82 -11.92
N LEU A 98 0.02 3.88 -11.83
CA LEU A 98 1.03 3.88 -10.77
C LEU A 98 1.94 5.11 -10.84
N ARG A 99 2.33 5.52 -12.04
CA ARG A 99 3.11 6.75 -12.22
C ARG A 99 2.37 7.97 -11.70
N SER A 100 1.09 8.11 -12.06
CA SER A 100 0.26 9.22 -11.62
C SER A 100 0.06 9.21 -10.10
N LEU A 101 -0.34 8.07 -9.52
CA LEU A 101 -0.58 7.91 -8.10
C LEU A 101 0.68 8.21 -7.28
N LYS A 102 1.83 7.64 -7.66
CA LYS A 102 3.11 7.90 -7.00
C LYS A 102 3.53 9.37 -7.13
N ALA A 103 3.41 9.98 -8.31
CA ALA A 103 3.80 11.37 -8.53
C ALA A 103 2.97 12.35 -7.71
N VAL A 104 1.64 12.21 -7.75
CA VAL A 104 0.71 13.09 -7.02
C VAL A 104 0.91 12.96 -5.52
N THR A 105 0.95 11.73 -4.99
CA THR A 105 1.12 11.50 -3.55
C THR A 105 2.49 11.94 -3.06
N ALA A 106 3.57 11.66 -3.80
CA ALA A 106 4.92 12.10 -3.46
C ALA A 106 5.04 13.63 -3.39
N LYS A 107 4.52 14.33 -4.42
CA LYS A 107 4.54 15.79 -4.48
C LYS A 107 3.84 16.40 -3.27
N ARG A 108 2.60 15.97 -3.00
CA ARG A 108 1.77 16.51 -1.92
C ARG A 108 2.31 16.12 -0.54
N ALA A 109 2.75 14.88 -0.35
CA ALA A 109 3.36 14.41 0.90
C ALA A 109 4.66 15.16 1.22
N ASN A 110 5.54 15.33 0.22
CA ASN A 110 6.79 16.07 0.41
C ASN A 110 6.56 17.56 0.73
N LEU A 111 5.48 18.15 0.21
CA LEU A 111 5.09 19.51 0.60
C LEU A 111 4.71 19.57 2.08
N LEU A 112 3.85 18.65 2.56
CA LEU A 112 3.46 18.58 3.98
C LEU A 112 4.66 18.30 4.89
N LEU A 113 5.58 17.46 4.45
CA LEU A 113 6.79 17.09 5.19
C LEU A 113 7.93 18.12 5.06
N LYS A 114 7.73 19.22 4.32
CA LYS A 114 8.77 20.23 4.01
C LYS A 114 10.02 19.61 3.37
N ARG A 115 9.82 18.65 2.46
CA ARG A 115 10.86 17.85 1.78
C ARG A 115 10.77 17.95 0.26
N THR A 116 10.30 19.04 -0.29
CA THR A 116 10.13 19.21 -1.75
C THR A 116 11.39 18.81 -2.49
N GLY A 117 11.24 18.06 -3.59
CA GLY A 117 12.33 17.55 -4.42
C GLY A 117 13.03 16.29 -3.89
N LYS A 118 12.66 15.77 -2.73
CA LYS A 118 13.24 14.52 -2.21
C LYS A 118 12.47 13.30 -2.74
N PRO A 119 13.14 12.15 -2.96
CA PRO A 119 12.45 10.90 -3.25
C PRO A 119 11.49 10.52 -2.12
N PHE A 120 10.29 10.05 -2.49
CA PHE A 120 9.27 9.60 -1.53
C PHE A 120 9.02 8.11 -1.66
N TRP A 121 8.61 7.65 -2.86
CA TRP A 121 8.41 6.25 -3.17
C TRP A 121 9.66 5.59 -3.72
N GLN A 122 9.83 4.30 -3.46
CA GLN A 122 10.75 3.46 -4.19
C GLN A 122 10.28 3.36 -5.65
N ASP A 123 11.22 3.35 -6.60
CA ASP A 123 10.89 3.34 -8.03
C ASP A 123 10.15 2.06 -8.42
N GLU A 124 10.65 0.91 -7.94
CA GLU A 124 10.05 -0.40 -8.17
C GLU A 124 8.75 -0.56 -7.35
N SER A 125 7.80 -1.28 -7.93
CA SER A 125 6.60 -1.79 -7.28
C SER A 125 6.56 -3.29 -7.48
N TYR A 126 5.97 -4.00 -6.53
CA TYR A 126 5.59 -5.39 -6.75
C TYR A 126 4.16 -5.42 -7.26
N ASP A 127 3.93 -6.15 -8.35
CA ASP A 127 2.59 -6.43 -8.85
C ASP A 127 2.43 -7.90 -9.20
N ARG A 128 1.25 -8.43 -8.96
CA ARG A 128 0.89 -9.82 -9.23
C ARG A 128 -0.54 -9.90 -9.74
N LEU A 129 -0.70 -10.59 -10.87
CA LEU A 129 -2.00 -10.94 -11.40
C LEU A 129 -2.66 -11.99 -10.52
N ILE A 130 -3.91 -11.76 -10.14
CA ILE A 130 -4.71 -12.67 -9.32
C ILE A 130 -5.50 -13.62 -10.23
N ARG A 131 -5.36 -14.91 -9.96
CA ARG A 131 -5.99 -15.97 -10.75
C ARG A 131 -7.05 -16.69 -9.91
N GLY A 132 -8.30 -16.42 -10.23
CA GLY A 132 -9.46 -17.09 -9.61
C GLY A 132 -9.86 -16.55 -8.24
N ASN A 133 -11.06 -16.96 -7.84
CA ASN A 133 -11.73 -16.42 -6.66
C ASN A 133 -11.05 -16.79 -5.33
N ASP A 134 -10.40 -17.95 -5.25
CA ASP A 134 -9.73 -18.38 -4.01
C ASP A 134 -8.48 -17.56 -3.73
N GLU A 135 -7.69 -17.26 -4.77
CA GLU A 135 -6.54 -16.39 -4.63
C GLU A 135 -6.98 -14.96 -4.30
N PHE A 136 -8.03 -14.47 -4.93
CA PHE A 136 -8.61 -13.16 -4.64
C PHE A 136 -9.00 -13.04 -3.17
N ARG A 137 -9.74 -14.02 -2.62
CA ARG A 137 -10.13 -14.02 -1.20
C ARG A 137 -8.93 -14.07 -0.26
N ARG A 138 -7.93 -14.92 -0.56
CA ARG A 138 -6.70 -15.00 0.26
C ARG A 138 -5.93 -13.69 0.28
N ILE A 139 -5.77 -13.03 -0.88
CA ILE A 139 -5.06 -11.75 -0.97
C ILE A 139 -5.84 -10.65 -0.26
N ARG A 140 -7.15 -10.62 -0.39
CA ARG A 140 -7.98 -9.67 0.36
C ARG A 140 -7.81 -9.84 1.87
N CYS A 141 -7.96 -11.07 2.37
CA CYS A 141 -7.73 -11.36 3.79
C CYS A 141 -6.31 -10.97 4.24
N TYR A 142 -5.31 -11.27 3.41
CA TYR A 142 -3.92 -10.89 3.68
C TYR A 142 -3.77 -9.37 3.84
N ILE A 143 -4.30 -8.56 2.92
CA ILE A 143 -4.25 -7.10 2.97
C ILE A 143 -4.93 -6.59 4.26
N GLU A 144 -6.13 -7.08 4.54
CA GLU A 144 -6.94 -6.62 5.67
C GLU A 144 -6.34 -7.04 7.03
N SER A 145 -5.66 -8.20 7.09
CA SER A 145 -5.01 -8.70 8.31
C SER A 145 -3.59 -8.18 8.52
N ASN A 146 -2.98 -7.52 7.54
CA ASN A 146 -1.60 -7.06 7.60
C ASN A 146 -1.30 -6.19 8.85
N PRO A 147 -2.16 -5.21 9.24
CA PRO A 147 -1.93 -4.42 10.45
C PRO A 147 -1.93 -5.23 11.75
N VAL A 148 -2.70 -6.32 11.78
CA VAL A 148 -2.75 -7.22 12.95
C VAL A 148 -1.46 -8.04 13.01
N THR A 149 -1.01 -8.58 11.88
CA THR A 149 0.24 -9.32 11.77
C THR A 149 1.45 -8.46 12.17
N ALA A 150 1.44 -7.18 11.78
CA ALA A 150 2.48 -6.22 12.15
C ALA A 150 2.33 -5.67 13.59
N GLY A 151 1.32 -6.08 14.36
CA GLY A 151 1.09 -5.62 15.73
C GLY A 151 0.58 -4.18 15.86
N LEU A 152 0.06 -3.59 14.77
CA LEU A 152 -0.45 -2.21 14.74
C LEU A 152 -1.90 -2.09 15.18
N ALA A 153 -2.65 -3.18 15.17
CA ALA A 153 -4.04 -3.24 15.60
C ALA A 153 -4.36 -4.62 16.18
N GLY A 154 -5.35 -4.67 17.09
CA GLY A 154 -5.81 -5.94 17.66
C GLY A 154 -6.73 -6.73 16.73
N THR A 155 -7.44 -6.06 15.83
CA THR A 155 -8.29 -6.66 14.78
C THR A 155 -8.24 -5.79 13.52
N PRO A 156 -8.53 -6.35 12.33
CA PRO A 156 -8.53 -5.59 11.07
C PRO A 156 -9.43 -4.35 11.10
N GLU A 157 -10.60 -4.46 11.74
CA GLU A 157 -11.61 -3.41 11.79
C GLU A 157 -11.19 -2.20 12.65
N LYS A 158 -10.15 -2.35 13.47
CA LYS A 158 -9.62 -1.28 14.33
C LYS A 158 -8.51 -0.47 13.70
N TYR A 159 -8.01 -0.89 12.53
CA TYR A 159 -6.96 -0.15 11.85
C TYR A 159 -7.54 0.88 10.88
N LEU A 160 -7.40 2.15 11.21
CA LEU A 160 -8.01 3.28 10.49
C LEU A 160 -7.62 3.36 8.99
N TRP A 161 -6.40 2.97 8.67
CA TRP A 161 -5.83 3.10 7.31
C TRP A 161 -5.96 1.80 6.51
N SER A 162 -7.14 1.19 6.57
CA SER A 162 -7.47 -0.06 5.87
C SER A 162 -8.91 -0.05 5.37
N SER A 163 -9.15 -0.78 4.27
CA SER A 163 -10.51 -1.06 3.77
C SER A 163 -11.35 -1.89 4.74
N ALA A 164 -10.72 -2.59 5.68
CA ALA A 164 -11.40 -3.35 6.71
C ALA A 164 -11.95 -2.48 7.87
N TYR A 165 -11.49 -1.23 7.99
CA TYR A 165 -11.87 -0.35 9.10
C TYR A 165 -13.39 -0.21 9.25
N ARG A 166 -13.89 -0.42 10.46
CA ARG A 166 -15.30 -0.33 10.86
C ARG A 166 -15.51 0.57 12.07
N GLY A 167 -14.63 1.54 12.27
CA GLY A 167 -14.85 2.56 13.32
C GLY A 167 -16.09 3.37 13.05
N SER A 168 -16.76 3.82 14.12
CA SER A 168 -17.80 4.84 14.05
C SER A 168 -17.22 6.07 13.33
N ALA A 169 -17.98 6.62 12.40
CA ALA A 169 -17.66 7.94 11.87
C ALA A 169 -17.44 8.89 13.06
N PRO A 170 -16.42 9.76 13.04
CA PRO A 170 -16.29 10.75 14.09
C PRO A 170 -17.61 11.49 14.20
N LEU A 171 -18.16 11.58 15.42
CA LEU A 171 -19.32 12.40 15.69
C LEU A 171 -18.97 13.81 15.21
N THR A 172 -19.55 14.22 14.10
CA THR A 172 -19.52 15.61 13.66
C THR A 172 -20.33 16.40 14.68
N TYR A 173 -19.67 16.98 15.66
CA TYR A 173 -20.26 18.03 16.47
C TYR A 173 -20.46 19.24 15.55
N PHE A 174 -21.71 19.52 15.25
CA PHE A 174 -22.14 20.79 14.65
C PHE A 174 -21.98 21.91 15.67
#